data_f887dcac1857da1ed8ebc879787582af
#
_entry.id   f887dcac1857da1ed8ebc879787582af
#
_cell.length_a   1.000
_cell.length_b   1.000
_cell.length_c   1.000
_cell.angle_alpha   90.00
_cell.angle_beta   90.00
_cell.angle_gamma   90.00
#
_symmetry.space_group_name_H-M   'P 1'
#
loop_
_entity.id
_entity.type
_entity.pdbx_description
1 polymer ?
#
loop_
_entity_poly.entity_id
_entity_poly.type
_entity_poly.pdbx_seq_one_letter_code
_entity_poly.pdbx_strand_id
1 'polypeptide(L)'
;MLNSDTTRLLSGIYKLARTGMQASKTVIEKAEDSRLREELSAQYINYFKTANEAESLLVEEGITPNDNGPMTKAIMWGSIQLHTLGNVSTSHISEIMINGTTMGIIDLTKHLSEYKNADEASKNMAKNFIHKEECYVDELKQFLGKK
;
A
#
# COMPACT_ATOMS: atom_id res chain seq x y z
N MET A 1 22.37 -12.06 -8.19
CA MET A 1 22.48 -10.83 -7.39
C MET A 1 21.57 -9.76 -7.98
N LEU A 2 20.77 -9.10 -7.13
CA LEU A 2 19.88 -8.02 -7.58
C LEU A 2 20.69 -6.75 -7.88
N ASN A 3 20.32 -6.02 -8.93
CA ASN A 3 20.93 -4.72 -9.20
C ASN A 3 20.26 -3.65 -8.31
N SER A 4 20.84 -2.46 -8.30
CA SER A 4 20.39 -1.35 -7.47
C SER A 4 18.92 -0.95 -7.75
N ASP A 5 18.52 -0.90 -9.00
CA ASP A 5 17.17 -0.53 -9.38
C ASP A 5 16.14 -1.58 -8.91
N THR A 6 16.49 -2.87 -9.06
CA THR A 6 15.64 -3.96 -8.57
C THR A 6 15.46 -3.88 -7.05
N THR A 7 16.56 -3.66 -6.32
CA THR A 7 16.52 -3.52 -4.87
C THR A 7 15.65 -2.33 -4.44
N ARG A 8 15.80 -1.19 -5.11
CA ARG A 8 15.02 0.01 -4.80
C ARG A 8 13.54 -0.19 -5.08
N LEU A 9 13.21 -0.84 -6.20
CA LEU A 9 11.82 -1.10 -6.57
C LEU A 9 11.17 -2.05 -5.56
N LEU A 10 11.84 -3.15 -5.22
CA LEU A 10 11.34 -4.10 -4.23
C LEU A 10 11.17 -3.46 -2.85
N SER A 11 12.11 -2.60 -2.45
CA SER A 11 12.01 -1.87 -1.18
C SER A 11 10.83 -0.93 -1.16
N GLY A 12 10.54 -0.27 -2.29
CA GLY A 12 9.38 0.59 -2.43
C GLY A 12 8.08 -0.19 -2.31
N ILE A 13 7.97 -1.33 -2.98
CA ILE A 13 6.82 -2.23 -2.89
C ILE A 13 6.62 -2.69 -1.44
N TYR A 14 7.69 -3.12 -0.79
CA TYR A 14 7.65 -3.57 0.60
C TYR A 14 7.10 -2.49 1.53
N LYS A 15 7.64 -1.27 1.45
CA LYS A 15 7.23 -0.15 2.30
C LYS A 15 5.77 0.22 2.09
N LEU A 16 5.31 0.29 0.83
CA LEU A 16 3.92 0.61 0.53
C LEU A 16 2.97 -0.48 1.00
N ALA A 17 3.35 -1.76 0.82
CA ALA A 17 2.54 -2.87 1.31
C ALA A 17 2.45 -2.87 2.85
N ARG A 18 3.55 -2.61 3.54
CA ARG A 18 3.56 -2.50 5.00
C ARG A 18 2.69 -1.35 5.48
N THR A 19 2.75 -0.22 4.79
CA THR A 19 1.90 0.94 5.09
C THR A 19 0.44 0.60 4.90
N GLY A 20 0.10 -0.09 3.81
CA GLY A 20 -1.26 -0.55 3.53
C GLY A 20 -1.78 -1.49 4.61
N MET A 21 -0.93 -2.40 5.08
CA MET A 21 -1.28 -3.31 6.20
C MET A 21 -1.64 -2.53 7.46
N GLN A 22 -0.80 -1.59 7.85
CA GLN A 22 -1.00 -0.81 9.06
C GLN A 22 -2.25 0.06 8.95
N ALA A 23 -2.44 0.70 7.81
CA ALA A 23 -3.61 1.53 7.55
C ALA A 23 -4.89 0.72 7.60
N SER A 24 -4.94 -0.40 6.89
CA SER A 24 -6.10 -1.29 6.85
C SER A 24 -6.44 -1.79 8.25
N LYS A 25 -5.44 -2.26 8.99
CA LYS A 25 -5.63 -2.76 10.35
C LYS A 25 -6.23 -1.70 11.26
N THR A 26 -5.71 -0.48 11.19
CA THR A 26 -6.17 0.63 12.03
C THR A 26 -7.63 0.96 11.76
N VAL A 27 -8.02 1.06 10.49
CA VAL A 27 -9.39 1.46 10.14
C VAL A 27 -10.39 0.31 10.29
N ILE A 28 -9.96 -0.97 10.12
CA ILE A 28 -10.81 -2.12 10.37
C ILE A 28 -11.36 -2.09 11.80
N GLU A 29 -10.50 -1.76 12.76
CA GLU A 29 -10.88 -1.69 14.17
C GLU A 29 -11.92 -0.60 14.44
N LYS A 30 -11.97 0.43 13.61
CA LYS A 30 -12.87 1.58 13.77
C LYS A 30 -14.11 1.51 12.89
N ALA A 31 -14.08 0.72 11.83
CA ALA A 31 -15.19 0.62 10.86
C ALA A 31 -16.37 -0.14 11.47
N GLU A 32 -17.56 0.42 11.36
CA GLU A 32 -18.79 -0.20 11.86
C GLU A 32 -19.52 -0.98 10.77
N ASP A 33 -19.40 -0.55 9.50
CA ASP A 33 -20.06 -1.20 8.38
C ASP A 33 -19.39 -2.55 8.09
N SER A 34 -20.15 -3.63 8.10
CA SER A 34 -19.62 -4.99 7.91
C SER A 34 -19.04 -5.22 6.52
N ARG A 35 -19.64 -4.63 5.49
CA ARG A 35 -19.15 -4.78 4.11
C ARG A 35 -17.84 -4.04 3.92
N LEU A 36 -17.72 -2.85 4.50
CA LEU A 36 -16.45 -2.11 4.49
C LEU A 36 -15.36 -2.88 5.22
N ARG A 37 -15.67 -3.47 6.36
CA ARG A 37 -14.71 -4.29 7.11
C ARG A 37 -14.24 -5.49 6.31
N GLU A 38 -15.14 -6.14 5.58
CA GLU A 38 -14.80 -7.27 4.71
C GLU A 38 -13.84 -6.84 3.60
N GLU A 39 -14.13 -5.71 2.96
CA GLU A 39 -13.28 -5.17 1.90
C GLU A 39 -11.89 -4.82 2.43
N LEU A 40 -11.84 -4.10 3.55
CA LEU A 40 -10.56 -3.72 4.17
C LEU A 40 -9.77 -4.94 4.63
N SER A 41 -10.45 -5.98 5.11
CA SER A 41 -9.79 -7.23 5.52
C SER A 41 -9.16 -7.95 4.33
N ALA A 42 -9.87 -7.97 3.19
CA ALA A 42 -9.32 -8.54 1.95
C ALA A 42 -8.08 -7.76 1.48
N GLN A 43 -8.14 -6.44 1.56
CA GLN A 43 -6.99 -5.59 1.21
C GLN A 43 -5.80 -5.87 2.14
N TYR A 44 -6.05 -5.98 3.44
CA TYR A 44 -5.03 -6.31 4.42
C TYR A 44 -4.29 -7.60 4.07
N ILE A 45 -5.03 -8.65 3.74
CA ILE A 45 -4.44 -9.94 3.37
C ILE A 45 -3.55 -9.81 2.14
N ASN A 46 -3.99 -9.06 1.14
CA ASN A 46 -3.19 -8.84 -0.07
C ASN A 46 -1.93 -8.03 0.21
N TYR A 47 -2.01 -7.00 1.04
CA TYR A 47 -0.83 -6.24 1.46
C TYR A 47 0.16 -7.11 2.21
N PHE A 48 -0.35 -7.96 3.11
CA PHE A 48 0.47 -8.90 3.86
C PHE A 48 1.25 -9.84 2.93
N LYS A 49 0.56 -10.44 1.94
CA LYS A 49 1.19 -11.33 0.97
C LYS A 49 2.24 -10.61 0.14
N THR A 50 1.94 -9.41 -0.34
CA THR A 50 2.87 -8.63 -1.15
C THR A 50 4.11 -8.23 -0.35
N ALA A 51 3.92 -7.79 0.89
CA ALA A 51 5.04 -7.44 1.77
C ALA A 51 5.97 -8.63 2.00
N ASN A 52 5.39 -9.81 2.26
CA ASN A 52 6.18 -11.03 2.48
C ASN A 52 6.92 -11.46 1.22
N GLU A 53 6.31 -11.34 0.07
CA GLU A 53 6.95 -11.67 -1.20
C GLU A 53 8.14 -10.76 -1.49
N ALA A 54 7.95 -9.45 -1.33
CA ALA A 54 9.03 -8.49 -1.53
C ALA A 54 10.15 -8.70 -0.51
N GLU A 55 9.80 -8.94 0.75
CA GLU A 55 10.77 -9.23 1.81
C GLU A 55 11.59 -10.47 1.49
N SER A 56 10.94 -11.54 1.06
CA SER A 56 11.64 -12.79 0.71
C SER A 56 12.67 -12.58 -0.38
N LEU A 57 12.33 -11.82 -1.41
CA LEU A 57 13.25 -11.55 -2.51
C LEU A 57 14.45 -10.71 -2.05
N LEU A 58 14.23 -9.76 -1.15
CA LEU A 58 15.31 -8.95 -0.61
C LEU A 58 16.22 -9.75 0.32
N VAL A 59 15.63 -10.56 1.21
CA VAL A 59 16.38 -11.37 2.18
C VAL A 59 17.23 -12.43 1.48
N GLU A 60 16.75 -13.04 0.40
CA GLU A 60 17.54 -13.99 -0.40
C GLU A 60 18.85 -13.39 -0.89
N GLU A 61 18.88 -12.07 -1.12
CA GLU A 61 20.09 -11.36 -1.56
C GLU A 61 20.86 -10.73 -0.39
N GLY A 62 20.50 -11.08 0.84
CA GLY A 62 21.17 -10.56 2.03
C GLY A 62 20.79 -9.14 2.38
N ILE A 63 19.70 -8.63 1.83
CA ILE A 63 19.23 -7.27 2.09
C ILE A 63 18.13 -7.32 3.14
N THR A 64 18.34 -6.58 4.24
CA THR A 64 17.32 -6.48 5.28
C THR A 64 16.34 -5.37 4.90
N PRO A 65 15.04 -5.69 4.77
CA PRO A 65 14.05 -4.66 4.51
C PRO A 65 14.03 -3.63 5.64
N ASN A 66 13.91 -2.36 5.28
CA ASN A 66 13.95 -1.27 6.23
C ASN A 66 12.66 -0.44 6.17
N ASP A 67 11.88 -0.49 7.25
CA ASP A 67 10.66 0.32 7.39
C ASP A 67 10.97 1.76 7.78
N ASN A 68 12.19 2.03 8.22
CA ASN A 68 12.58 3.32 8.80
C ASN A 68 13.33 4.25 7.81
N GLY A 69 13.32 3.91 6.52
CA GLY A 69 13.94 4.75 5.50
C GLY A 69 13.16 6.05 5.28
N PRO A 70 13.61 6.90 4.34
CA PRO A 70 12.90 8.14 4.03
C PRO A 70 11.43 7.86 3.73
N MET A 71 10.53 8.60 4.36
CA MET A 71 9.08 8.43 4.15
C MET A 71 8.66 9.05 2.83
N THR A 72 7.90 8.31 2.05
CA THR A 72 7.26 8.85 0.84
C THR A 72 6.12 9.78 1.25
N LYS A 73 5.65 10.61 0.30
CA LYS A 73 4.47 11.46 0.54
C LYS A 73 3.25 10.62 0.93
N ALA A 74 3.05 9.48 0.29
CA ALA A 74 1.92 8.58 0.58
C ALA A 74 1.96 8.09 2.02
N ILE A 75 3.13 7.65 2.49
CA ILE A 75 3.32 7.16 3.85
C ILE A 75 3.09 8.28 4.86
N MET A 76 3.67 9.45 4.62
CA MET A 76 3.51 10.61 5.50
C MET A 76 2.05 11.05 5.60
N TRP A 77 1.37 11.15 4.44
CA TRP A 77 -0.03 11.55 4.39
C TRP A 77 -0.90 10.55 5.16
N GLY A 78 -0.73 9.26 4.89
CA GLY A 78 -1.49 8.20 5.54
C GLY A 78 -1.30 8.20 7.05
N SER A 79 -0.08 8.37 7.52
CA SER A 79 0.24 8.42 8.94
C SER A 79 -0.48 9.60 9.62
N ILE A 80 -0.46 10.79 9.03
CA ILE A 80 -1.13 11.97 9.56
C ILE A 80 -2.64 11.74 9.62
N GLN A 81 -3.24 11.26 8.53
CA GLN A 81 -4.68 11.03 8.47
C GLN A 81 -5.16 10.01 9.52
N LEU A 82 -4.41 8.93 9.70
CA LEU A 82 -4.76 7.91 10.68
C LEU A 82 -4.65 8.41 12.12
N HIS A 83 -3.62 9.21 12.40
CA HIS A 83 -3.43 9.77 13.75
C HIS A 83 -4.50 10.79 14.10
N THR A 84 -5.06 11.48 13.11
CA THR A 84 -6.06 12.53 13.32
C THR A 84 -7.49 12.05 13.00
N LEU A 85 -7.71 10.73 12.88
CA LEU A 85 -9.01 10.17 12.52
C LEU A 85 -10.02 10.36 13.65
N GLY A 86 -10.78 11.45 13.58
CA GLY A 86 -11.84 11.74 14.53
C GLY A 86 -13.23 11.33 14.04
N ASN A 87 -13.42 11.24 12.72
CA ASN A 87 -14.67 10.83 12.10
C ASN A 87 -14.51 9.42 11.56
N VAL A 88 -15.30 8.47 12.11
CA VAL A 88 -15.23 7.05 11.75
C VAL A 88 -16.42 6.62 10.89
N SER A 89 -17.11 7.56 10.24
CA SER A 89 -18.19 7.21 9.31
C SER A 89 -17.63 6.37 8.16
N THR A 90 -18.49 5.54 7.60
CA THR A 90 -18.13 4.67 6.47
C THR A 90 -17.57 5.48 5.30
N SER A 91 -18.22 6.59 4.96
CA SER A 91 -17.77 7.48 3.89
C SER A 91 -16.39 8.08 4.18
N HIS A 92 -16.16 8.56 5.39
CA HIS A 92 -14.90 9.21 5.74
C HIS A 92 -13.72 8.24 5.75
N ILE A 93 -13.91 7.05 6.31
CA ILE A 93 -12.89 6.00 6.28
C ILE A 93 -12.54 5.65 4.84
N SER A 94 -13.56 5.47 3.99
CA SER A 94 -13.34 5.14 2.58
C SER A 94 -12.60 6.25 1.85
N GLU A 95 -12.96 7.51 2.10
CA GLU A 95 -12.27 8.66 1.51
C GLU A 95 -10.78 8.69 1.87
N ILE A 96 -10.46 8.49 3.14
CA ILE A 96 -9.07 8.45 3.60
C ILE A 96 -8.30 7.32 2.91
N MET A 97 -8.90 6.14 2.84
CA MET A 97 -8.25 4.99 2.22
C MET A 97 -8.07 5.19 0.71
N ILE A 98 -9.06 5.78 0.02
CA ILE A 98 -8.95 6.10 -1.41
C ILE A 98 -7.80 7.07 -1.64
N ASN A 99 -7.71 8.13 -0.86
CA ASN A 99 -6.67 9.14 -1.01
C ASN A 99 -5.28 8.55 -0.76
N GLY A 100 -5.12 7.79 0.31
CA GLY A 100 -3.84 7.15 0.63
C GLY A 100 -3.42 6.14 -0.44
N THR A 101 -4.36 5.32 -0.91
CA THR A 101 -4.10 4.33 -1.96
C THR A 101 -3.69 5.02 -3.26
N THR A 102 -4.37 6.11 -3.63
CA THR A 102 -4.05 6.89 -4.82
C THR A 102 -2.64 7.47 -4.75
N MET A 103 -2.24 7.97 -3.59
CA MET A 103 -0.88 8.46 -3.40
C MET A 103 0.16 7.35 -3.55
N GLY A 104 -0.14 6.16 -3.07
CA GLY A 104 0.71 4.97 -3.26
C GLY A 104 0.85 4.58 -4.72
N ILE A 105 -0.23 4.64 -5.49
CA ILE A 105 -0.22 4.38 -6.94
C ILE A 105 0.72 5.38 -7.62
N ILE A 106 0.63 6.65 -7.27
CA ILE A 106 1.48 7.70 -7.85
C ILE A 106 2.95 7.42 -7.54
N ASP A 107 3.27 7.14 -6.27
CA ASP A 107 4.65 6.86 -5.85
C ASP A 107 5.24 5.67 -6.61
N LEU A 108 4.50 4.57 -6.69
CA LEU A 108 5.03 3.37 -7.32
C LEU A 108 5.14 3.52 -8.83
N THR A 109 4.22 4.26 -9.45
CA THR A 109 4.30 4.60 -10.87
C THR A 109 5.56 5.40 -11.17
N LYS A 110 5.90 6.36 -10.31
CA LYS A 110 7.15 7.11 -10.43
C LYS A 110 8.37 6.21 -10.28
N HIS A 111 8.35 5.30 -9.31
CA HIS A 111 9.45 4.35 -9.09
C HIS A 111 9.68 3.47 -10.34
N LEU A 112 8.61 3.01 -10.98
CA LEU A 112 8.73 2.26 -12.23
C LEU A 112 9.43 3.07 -13.32
N SER A 113 9.14 4.36 -13.41
CA SER A 113 9.79 5.25 -14.37
C SER A 113 11.25 5.51 -14.02
N GLU A 114 11.57 5.63 -12.75
CA GLU A 114 12.91 5.93 -12.27
C GLU A 114 13.84 4.72 -12.33
N TYR A 115 13.35 3.56 -11.91
CA TYR A 115 14.15 2.35 -11.80
C TYR A 115 14.03 1.48 -13.06
N LYS A 116 14.45 2.04 -14.18
CA LYS A 116 14.31 1.43 -15.51
C LYS A 116 15.04 0.10 -15.66
N ASN A 117 16.14 -0.07 -14.92
CA ASN A 117 16.98 -1.26 -15.00
C ASN A 117 16.59 -2.35 -14.01
N ALA A 118 15.49 -2.18 -13.28
CA ALA A 118 14.94 -3.24 -12.43
C ALA A 118 14.60 -4.46 -13.29
N ASP A 119 14.70 -5.65 -12.69
CA ASP A 119 14.39 -6.87 -13.43
C ASP A 119 12.89 -6.96 -13.77
N GLU A 120 12.56 -7.80 -14.73
CA GLU A 120 11.18 -7.93 -15.22
C GLU A 120 10.23 -8.48 -14.13
N ALA A 121 10.72 -9.38 -13.30
CA ALA A 121 9.91 -9.94 -12.21
C ALA A 121 9.48 -8.86 -11.22
N SER A 122 10.41 -7.98 -10.84
CA SER A 122 10.11 -6.87 -9.91
C SER A 122 9.22 -5.82 -10.55
N LYS A 123 9.43 -5.51 -11.82
CA LYS A 123 8.55 -4.60 -12.56
C LYS A 123 7.14 -5.14 -12.64
N ASN A 124 6.99 -6.44 -12.91
CA ASN A 124 5.68 -7.08 -12.97
C ASN A 124 5.00 -7.08 -11.61
N MET A 125 5.75 -7.30 -10.54
CA MET A 125 5.22 -7.20 -9.18
C MET A 125 4.68 -5.81 -8.90
N ALA A 126 5.42 -4.77 -9.28
CA ALA A 126 5.00 -3.38 -9.12
C ALA A 126 3.74 -3.08 -9.93
N LYS A 127 3.68 -3.52 -11.18
CA LYS A 127 2.50 -3.32 -12.04
C LYS A 127 1.27 -4.02 -11.48
N ASN A 128 1.43 -5.25 -10.98
CA ASN A 128 0.35 -6.00 -10.35
C ASN A 128 -0.13 -5.30 -9.08
N PHE A 129 0.80 -4.78 -8.29
CA PHE A 129 0.45 -4.02 -7.09
C PHE A 129 -0.39 -2.79 -7.46
N ILE A 130 0.07 -2.01 -8.42
CA ILE A 130 -0.66 -0.82 -8.91
C ILE A 130 -2.06 -1.19 -9.37
N HIS A 131 -2.18 -2.27 -10.15
CA HIS A 131 -3.49 -2.72 -10.65
C HIS A 131 -4.44 -3.07 -9.51
N LYS A 132 -3.96 -3.80 -8.50
CA LYS A 132 -4.77 -4.13 -7.32
C LYS A 132 -5.16 -2.88 -6.54
N GLU A 133 -4.25 -1.93 -6.40
CA GLU A 133 -4.54 -0.65 -5.73
C GLU A 133 -5.66 0.11 -6.46
N GLU A 134 -5.61 0.14 -7.78
CA GLU A 134 -6.67 0.76 -8.59
C GLU A 134 -8.02 0.07 -8.37
N CYS A 135 -8.03 -1.26 -8.28
CA CYS A 135 -9.23 -2.02 -7.97
C CYS A 135 -9.75 -1.68 -6.56
N TYR A 136 -8.87 -1.51 -5.60
CA TYR A 136 -9.28 -1.13 -4.23
C TYR A 136 -9.91 0.26 -4.20
N VAL A 137 -9.36 1.21 -4.94
CA VAL A 137 -9.98 2.53 -5.07
C VAL A 137 -11.41 2.40 -5.61
N ASP A 138 -11.59 1.63 -6.67
CA ASP A 138 -12.91 1.43 -7.27
C ASP A 138 -13.89 0.78 -6.29
N GLU A 139 -13.45 -0.25 -5.55
CA GLU A 139 -14.29 -0.91 -4.54
C GLU A 139 -14.66 0.05 -3.40
N LEU A 140 -13.71 0.85 -2.94
CA LEU A 140 -13.95 1.78 -1.84
C LEU A 140 -14.90 2.92 -2.22
N LYS A 141 -14.96 3.28 -3.49
CA LYS A 141 -15.90 4.31 -3.97
C LYS A 141 -17.36 3.97 -3.66
N GLN A 142 -17.71 2.69 -3.57
CA GLN A 142 -19.07 2.25 -3.25
C GLN A 142 -19.53 2.74 -1.88
N PHE A 143 -18.62 3.01 -0.99
CA PHE A 143 -18.91 3.42 0.39
C PHE A 143 -18.94 4.94 0.59
N LEU A 144 -18.59 5.70 -0.44
CA LEU A 144 -18.65 7.17 -0.34
C LEU A 144 -20.09 7.66 -0.20
N GLY A 145 -20.29 8.62 0.70
CA GLY A 145 -21.61 9.15 0.99
C GLY A 145 -22.41 8.32 1.99
N LYS A 146 -21.90 7.18 2.45
CA LYS A 146 -22.58 6.33 3.44
C LYS A 146 -22.18 6.72 4.86
N LYS A 147 -23.12 6.67 5.78
CA LYS A 147 -22.90 7.01 7.18
C LYS A 147 -22.16 5.92 7.95
#